data_acf7767f27bf2aef10555b5dc20271f7
#
_entry.id   acf7767f27bf2aef10555b5dc20271f7
#
_cell.length_a   1.000
_cell.length_b   1.000
_cell.length_c   1.000
_cell.angle_alpha   90.00
_cell.angle_beta   90.00
_cell.angle_gamma   90.00
#
_symmetry.space_group_name_H-M   'P 1'
#
loop_
_entity.id
_entity.type
_entity.pdbx_description
1 polymer ?
#
loop_
_entity_poly.entity_id
_entity_poly.type
_entity_poly.pdbx_seq_one_letter_code
_entity_poly.pdbx_strand_id
1 'polypeptide(L)'
;MSVKPIPGILRPCISSVLPKLDGGVNVILDVGANADCKADVLYQFGILGSLFAEHVCGVQTPRVGLLNIGEEESKGNMLTIAAHEMMKDSTDFNFCGNIESRHLFDDECDVIVCDGFSGNVILKQAESVYSLIKQRQIEDDYFDRFNYENYGGTPILGLNNCLLYTSPSPRDSCA
;
A
#
# COMPACT_ATOMS: atom_id res chain seq x y z
N MET A 1 5.26 -7.64 -26.64
CA MET A 1 3.90 -7.19 -26.20
C MET A 1 4.08 -5.86 -25.49
N SER A 2 3.27 -4.85 -25.81
CA SER A 2 3.32 -3.56 -25.11
C SER A 2 2.46 -3.65 -23.85
N VAL A 3 3.02 -3.38 -22.68
CA VAL A 3 2.29 -3.28 -21.42
C VAL A 3 1.56 -1.93 -21.41
N LYS A 4 0.26 -1.96 -21.19
CA LYS A 4 -0.60 -0.76 -21.17
C LYS A 4 -1.51 -0.78 -19.95
N PRO A 5 -1.93 0.38 -19.45
CA PRO A 5 -3.00 0.43 -18.46
C PRO A 5 -4.28 -0.25 -18.98
N ILE A 6 -5.03 -0.85 -18.06
CA ILE A 6 -6.40 -1.32 -18.35
C ILE A 6 -7.25 -0.10 -18.72
N PRO A 7 -8.12 -0.20 -19.76
CA PRO A 7 -9.01 0.91 -20.12
C PRO A 7 -9.82 1.40 -18.90
N GLY A 8 -9.82 2.70 -18.68
CA GLY A 8 -10.48 3.33 -17.51
C GLY A 8 -9.58 3.54 -16.30
N ILE A 9 -8.42 2.89 -16.22
CA ILE A 9 -7.43 3.15 -15.17
C ILE A 9 -6.65 4.43 -15.48
N LEU A 10 -6.71 5.39 -14.57
CA LEU A 10 -6.02 6.68 -14.69
C LEU A 10 -4.51 6.50 -14.60
N ARG A 11 -4.06 5.76 -13.57
CA ARG A 11 -2.64 5.45 -13.35
C ARG A 11 -2.48 4.06 -12.74
N PRO A 12 -1.56 3.23 -13.25
CA PRO A 12 -1.11 2.04 -12.54
C PRO A 12 -0.41 2.42 -11.24
N CYS A 13 -0.47 1.54 -10.24
CA CYS A 13 0.20 1.73 -8.95
C CYS A 13 1.02 0.50 -8.57
N ILE A 14 2.05 0.72 -7.77
CA ILE A 14 2.85 -0.33 -7.15
C ILE A 14 2.22 -0.64 -5.80
N SER A 15 1.88 -1.91 -5.54
CA SER A 15 1.36 -2.35 -4.25
C SER A 15 2.40 -3.15 -3.48
N SER A 16 2.35 -3.09 -2.17
CA SER A 16 3.13 -3.95 -1.27
C SER A 16 2.24 -4.46 -0.14
N VAL A 17 2.76 -5.37 0.66
CA VAL A 17 2.06 -5.88 1.84
C VAL A 17 2.85 -5.59 3.11
N LEU A 18 2.14 -5.25 4.17
CA LEU A 18 2.67 -5.05 5.50
C LEU A 18 2.06 -6.11 6.43
N PRO A 19 2.86 -6.84 7.21
CA PRO A 19 2.34 -7.88 8.10
C PRO A 19 1.59 -7.28 9.28
N LYS A 20 0.34 -7.73 9.52
CA LYS A 20 -0.43 -7.39 10.71
C LYS A 20 0.07 -8.17 11.93
N LEU A 21 -0.11 -7.61 13.12
CA LEU A 21 0.22 -8.26 14.39
C LEU A 21 -0.58 -9.57 14.60
N ASP A 22 -1.80 -9.62 14.10
CA ASP A 22 -2.71 -10.78 14.23
C ASP A 22 -2.42 -11.94 13.25
N GLY A 23 -1.45 -11.78 12.36
CA GLY A 23 -1.08 -12.81 11.37
C GLY A 23 -1.54 -12.51 9.93
N GLY A 24 -2.45 -11.57 9.70
CA GLY A 24 -2.89 -11.11 8.39
C GLY A 24 -1.90 -10.16 7.70
N VAL A 25 -2.33 -9.55 6.61
CA VAL A 25 -1.56 -8.51 5.90
C VAL A 25 -2.43 -7.30 5.59
N ASN A 26 -1.81 -6.13 5.59
CA ASN A 26 -2.35 -4.91 5.00
C ASN A 26 -1.73 -4.70 3.63
N VAL A 27 -2.56 -4.43 2.63
CA VAL A 27 -2.10 -4.02 1.29
C VAL A 27 -1.90 -2.51 1.30
N ILE A 28 -0.69 -2.04 1.04
CA ILE A 28 -0.40 -0.61 0.88
C ILE A 28 -0.17 -0.28 -0.59
N LEU A 29 -0.77 0.80 -1.07
CA LEU A 29 -0.59 1.32 -2.43
C LEU A 29 -0.91 2.84 -2.46
N ASP A 30 -0.19 3.66 -3.19
CA ASP A 30 0.96 3.40 -4.06
C ASP A 30 2.28 3.46 -3.27
N VAL A 31 3.28 2.66 -3.64
CA VAL A 31 4.58 2.65 -2.94
C VAL A 31 5.75 3.07 -3.84
N GLY A 32 5.50 3.97 -4.79
CA GLY A 32 6.59 4.60 -5.52
C GLY A 32 6.41 4.82 -7.02
N ALA A 33 5.24 4.50 -7.62
CA ALA A 33 5.00 4.76 -9.04
C ALA A 33 4.56 6.20 -9.31
N ASN A 34 3.74 6.78 -8.43
CA ASN A 34 3.14 8.10 -8.62
C ASN A 34 3.41 8.98 -7.40
N ALA A 35 4.52 9.74 -7.45
CA ALA A 35 4.91 10.61 -6.34
C ALA A 35 3.85 11.68 -6.03
N ASP A 36 3.23 12.24 -7.07
CA ASP A 36 2.11 13.18 -6.95
C ASP A 36 0.84 12.56 -7.52
N CYS A 37 -0.24 12.60 -6.75
CA CYS A 37 -1.55 12.11 -7.15
C CYS A 37 -2.61 13.21 -7.12
N LYS A 38 -3.75 12.93 -7.79
CA LYS A 38 -5.00 13.64 -7.61
C LYS A 38 -5.95 12.77 -6.79
N ALA A 39 -7.01 13.36 -6.26
CA ALA A 39 -7.99 12.65 -5.44
C ALA A 39 -8.69 11.50 -6.17
N ASP A 40 -9.01 11.67 -7.46
CA ASP A 40 -9.58 10.65 -8.33
C ASP A 40 -8.65 9.45 -8.55
N VAL A 41 -7.33 9.69 -8.58
CA VAL A 41 -6.32 8.64 -8.67
C VAL A 41 -6.27 7.83 -7.37
N LEU A 42 -6.28 8.49 -6.21
CA LEU A 42 -6.34 7.80 -4.91
C LEU A 42 -7.64 7.01 -4.75
N TYR A 43 -8.77 7.54 -5.23
CA TYR A 43 -10.03 6.81 -5.26
C TYR A 43 -9.90 5.50 -6.05
N GLN A 44 -9.31 5.55 -7.25
CA GLN A 44 -9.07 4.34 -8.05
C GLN A 44 -8.09 3.37 -7.37
N PHE A 45 -7.12 3.87 -6.62
CA PHE A 45 -6.24 2.99 -5.84
C PHE A 45 -7.04 2.23 -4.76
N GLY A 46 -8.06 2.86 -4.17
CA GLY A 46 -9.00 2.18 -3.27
C GLY A 46 -9.70 0.99 -3.94
N ILE A 47 -10.20 1.16 -5.17
CA ILE A 47 -10.79 0.07 -5.97
C ILE A 47 -9.77 -1.03 -6.25
N LEU A 48 -8.60 -0.67 -6.79
CA LEU A 48 -7.56 -1.64 -7.15
C LEU A 48 -7.07 -2.42 -5.93
N GLY A 49 -6.85 -1.73 -4.81
CA GLY A 49 -6.40 -2.34 -3.56
C GLY A 49 -7.46 -3.28 -2.97
N SER A 50 -8.73 -2.88 -2.99
CA SER A 50 -9.84 -3.72 -2.52
C SER A 50 -9.94 -5.01 -3.33
N LEU A 51 -9.92 -4.93 -4.66
CA LEU A 51 -9.92 -6.10 -5.53
C LEU A 51 -8.71 -7.01 -5.32
N PHE A 52 -7.52 -6.41 -5.12
CA PHE A 52 -6.30 -7.18 -4.87
C PHE A 52 -6.37 -7.89 -3.50
N ALA A 53 -6.80 -7.21 -2.45
CA ALA A 53 -6.94 -7.80 -1.12
C ALA A 53 -7.97 -8.94 -1.12
N GLU A 54 -9.10 -8.78 -1.83
CA GLU A 54 -10.13 -9.81 -1.91
C GLU A 54 -9.67 -11.03 -2.72
N HIS A 55 -9.17 -10.83 -3.93
CA HIS A 55 -8.93 -11.94 -4.86
C HIS A 55 -7.55 -12.58 -4.71
N VAL A 56 -6.55 -11.85 -4.21
CA VAL A 56 -5.17 -12.35 -4.06
C VAL A 56 -4.84 -12.66 -2.61
N CYS A 57 -5.22 -11.77 -1.67
CA CYS A 57 -4.94 -11.99 -0.25
C CYS A 57 -6.05 -12.77 0.47
N GLY A 58 -7.21 -12.98 -0.17
CA GLY A 58 -8.33 -13.75 0.39
C GLY A 58 -9.14 -13.03 1.48
N VAL A 59 -9.01 -11.71 1.58
CA VAL A 59 -9.73 -10.89 2.56
C VAL A 59 -11.17 -10.69 2.11
N GLN A 60 -12.12 -11.12 2.91
CA GLN A 60 -13.55 -10.91 2.62
C GLN A 60 -13.95 -9.47 2.97
N THR A 61 -14.57 -8.76 2.02
CA THR A 61 -15.04 -7.37 2.18
C THR A 61 -13.94 -6.44 2.74
N PRO A 62 -12.84 -6.22 1.99
CA PRO A 62 -11.69 -5.47 2.48
C PRO A 62 -12.06 -4.05 2.92
N ARG A 63 -11.55 -3.63 4.07
CA ARG A 63 -11.69 -2.27 4.60
C ARG A 63 -10.60 -1.40 4.01
N VAL A 64 -10.97 -0.31 3.37
CA VAL A 64 -10.05 0.63 2.71
C VAL A 64 -9.87 1.87 3.57
N GLY A 65 -8.66 2.12 4.05
CA GLY A 65 -8.26 3.33 4.78
C GLY A 65 -7.44 4.27 3.90
N LEU A 66 -7.62 5.57 4.10
CA LEU A 66 -6.80 6.62 3.49
C LEU A 66 -5.70 7.04 4.46
N LEU A 67 -4.43 6.86 4.06
CA LEU A 67 -3.30 7.28 4.90
C LEU A 67 -3.34 8.78 5.14
N ASN A 68 -3.29 9.17 6.41
CA ASN A 68 -3.37 10.57 6.83
C ASN A 68 -2.56 10.82 8.12
N ILE A 69 -2.50 12.08 8.54
CA ILE A 69 -1.83 12.54 9.76
C ILE A 69 -2.76 12.59 10.98
N GLY A 70 -4.02 12.18 10.82
CA GLY A 70 -5.06 12.12 11.86
C GLY A 70 -6.31 11.46 11.31
N GLU A 71 -7.15 10.94 12.20
CA GLU A 71 -8.34 10.16 11.85
C GLU A 71 -9.53 11.03 11.44
N GLU A 72 -9.56 12.31 11.89
CA GLU A 72 -10.68 13.20 11.60
C GLU A 72 -10.75 13.56 10.10
N GLU A 73 -11.94 13.71 9.55
CA GLU A 73 -12.21 14.02 8.14
C GLU A 73 -11.51 15.32 7.65
N SER A 74 -11.32 16.27 8.54
CA SER A 74 -10.70 17.57 8.24
C SER A 74 -9.17 17.55 8.26
N LYS A 75 -8.55 16.43 8.63
CA LYS A 75 -7.09 16.31 8.71
C LYS A 75 -6.45 16.07 7.34
N GLY A 76 -5.19 16.44 7.28
CA GLY A 76 -4.35 16.21 6.11
C GLY A 76 -4.12 17.44 5.25
N ASN A 77 -3.60 17.19 4.06
CA ASN A 77 -3.38 18.19 3.03
C ASN A 77 -4.58 18.26 2.07
N MET A 78 -4.52 19.18 1.12
CA MET A 78 -5.59 19.37 0.12
C MET A 78 -5.93 18.08 -0.65
N LEU A 79 -4.93 17.26 -0.94
CA LEU A 79 -5.12 15.99 -1.64
C LEU A 79 -5.91 14.99 -0.78
N THR A 80 -5.49 14.77 0.46
CA THR A 80 -6.13 13.77 1.33
C THR A 80 -7.53 14.19 1.76
N ILE A 81 -7.78 15.49 1.99
CA ILE A 81 -9.13 16.01 2.26
C ILE A 81 -10.04 15.77 1.05
N ALA A 82 -9.59 16.10 -0.17
CA ALA A 82 -10.38 15.90 -1.37
C ALA A 82 -10.62 14.40 -1.67
N ALA A 83 -9.62 13.55 -1.41
CA ALA A 83 -9.77 12.10 -1.57
C ALA A 83 -10.75 11.52 -0.55
N HIS A 84 -10.68 11.95 0.71
CA HIS A 84 -11.64 11.52 1.76
C HIS A 84 -13.08 11.85 1.35
N GLU A 85 -13.33 13.09 0.89
CA GLU A 85 -14.66 13.51 0.41
C GLU A 85 -15.18 12.63 -0.74
N MET A 86 -14.31 12.17 -1.65
CA MET A 86 -14.71 11.26 -2.73
C MET A 86 -14.96 9.83 -2.24
N MET A 87 -14.24 9.39 -1.20
CA MET A 87 -14.28 8.00 -0.73
C MET A 87 -15.39 7.73 0.28
N LYS A 88 -15.77 8.73 1.09
CA LYS A 88 -16.68 8.53 2.24
C LYS A 88 -18.04 7.95 1.88
N ASP A 89 -18.58 8.28 0.71
CA ASP A 89 -19.86 7.79 0.20
C ASP A 89 -19.69 6.74 -0.92
N SER A 90 -18.50 6.15 -1.05
CA SER A 90 -18.21 5.16 -2.08
C SER A 90 -19.04 3.90 -1.89
N THR A 91 -19.59 3.39 -3.00
CA THR A 91 -20.19 2.06 -3.10
C THR A 91 -19.29 1.04 -3.78
N ASP A 92 -18.12 1.47 -4.28
CA ASP A 92 -17.19 0.63 -5.01
C ASP A 92 -16.28 -0.20 -4.09
N PHE A 93 -16.12 0.27 -2.84
CA PHE A 93 -15.33 -0.41 -1.80
C PHE A 93 -15.79 0.03 -0.39
N ASN A 94 -15.44 -0.75 0.61
CA ASN A 94 -15.77 -0.46 2.01
C ASN A 94 -14.76 0.54 2.60
N PHE A 95 -15.06 1.85 2.54
CA PHE A 95 -14.20 2.89 3.09
C PHE A 95 -14.35 2.97 4.61
N CYS A 96 -13.24 2.89 5.36
CA CYS A 96 -13.22 2.96 6.82
C CYS A 96 -12.67 4.28 7.38
N GLY A 97 -12.39 5.28 6.52
CA GLY A 97 -11.93 6.59 6.95
C GLY A 97 -10.42 6.80 6.81
N ASN A 98 -9.92 7.82 7.50
CA ASN A 98 -8.49 8.10 7.57
C ASN A 98 -7.81 7.12 8.53
N ILE A 99 -6.56 6.76 8.23
CA ILE A 99 -5.71 5.93 9.07
C ILE A 99 -4.35 6.59 9.27
N GLU A 100 -3.86 6.59 10.51
CA GLU A 100 -2.52 7.10 10.81
C GLU A 100 -1.44 6.01 10.62
N SER A 101 -0.22 6.43 10.32
CA SER A 101 0.90 5.52 10.08
C SER A 101 1.25 4.61 11.26
N ARG A 102 0.89 4.97 12.48
CA ARG A 102 1.09 4.13 13.69
C ARG A 102 0.23 2.86 13.67
N HIS A 103 -0.88 2.85 12.92
CA HIS A 103 -1.85 1.76 12.84
C HIS A 103 -1.65 0.86 11.61
N LEU A 104 -0.54 1.02 10.87
CA LEU A 104 -0.30 0.25 9.65
C LEU A 104 -0.10 -1.25 9.87
N PHE A 105 0.19 -1.66 11.10
CA PHE A 105 0.38 -3.06 11.49
C PHE A 105 -0.77 -3.63 12.33
N ASP A 106 -1.78 -2.81 12.61
CA ASP A 106 -2.97 -3.19 13.35
C ASP A 106 -4.05 -3.75 12.42
N ASP A 107 -5.16 -4.25 12.99
CA ASP A 107 -6.31 -4.74 12.22
C ASP A 107 -7.40 -3.68 12.05
N GLU A 108 -7.04 -2.42 11.80
CA GLU A 108 -8.02 -1.35 11.56
C GLU A 108 -8.53 -1.32 10.12
N CYS A 109 -7.66 -1.64 9.16
CA CYS A 109 -8.00 -1.75 7.75
C CYS A 109 -7.28 -2.94 7.10
N ASP A 110 -7.55 -3.17 5.83
CA ASP A 110 -6.97 -4.25 5.04
C ASP A 110 -6.24 -3.70 3.80
N VAL A 111 -6.60 -2.48 3.40
CA VAL A 111 -6.02 -1.73 2.27
C VAL A 111 -5.72 -0.32 2.74
N ILE A 112 -4.51 0.15 2.49
CA ILE A 112 -4.03 1.48 2.85
C ILE A 112 -3.69 2.22 1.57
N VAL A 113 -4.45 3.28 1.29
CA VAL A 113 -4.28 4.11 0.09
C VAL A 113 -3.45 5.34 0.42
N CYS A 114 -2.44 5.62 -0.40
CA CYS A 114 -1.60 6.82 -0.31
C CYS A 114 -1.03 7.21 -1.68
N ASP A 115 -0.41 8.37 -1.77
CA ASP A 115 0.45 8.70 -2.90
C ASP A 115 1.77 7.91 -2.85
N GLY A 116 2.43 7.80 -4.01
CA GLY A 116 3.64 6.99 -4.13
C GLY A 116 4.84 7.54 -3.36
N PHE A 117 4.88 8.84 -3.06
CA PHE A 117 5.93 9.41 -2.21
C PHE A 117 5.77 8.93 -0.77
N SER A 118 4.60 9.11 -0.18
CA SER A 118 4.30 8.70 1.19
C SER A 118 4.46 7.19 1.37
N GLY A 119 3.91 6.41 0.45
CA GLY A 119 3.99 4.95 0.51
C GLY A 119 5.42 4.42 0.36
N ASN A 120 6.23 5.02 -0.52
CA ASN A 120 7.64 4.64 -0.66
C ASN A 120 8.44 4.94 0.61
N VAL A 121 8.23 6.11 1.22
CA VAL A 121 8.90 6.48 2.48
C VAL A 121 8.56 5.48 3.59
N ILE A 122 7.29 5.13 3.75
CA ILE A 122 6.84 4.14 4.74
C ILE A 122 7.47 2.78 4.49
N LEU A 123 7.42 2.28 3.25
CA LEU A 123 7.97 0.98 2.90
C LEU A 123 9.49 0.92 3.16
N LYS A 124 10.23 1.95 2.74
CA LYS A 124 11.67 2.04 3.00
C LYS A 124 12.01 2.17 4.49
N GLN A 125 11.16 2.83 5.27
CA GLN A 125 11.32 2.90 6.71
C GLN A 125 11.10 1.53 7.36
N ALA A 126 10.07 0.78 6.95
CA ALA A 126 9.82 -0.58 7.44
C ALA A 126 10.98 -1.53 7.09
N GLU A 127 11.50 -1.48 5.85
CA GLU A 127 12.69 -2.24 5.42
C GLU A 127 13.93 -1.88 6.27
N SER A 128 14.13 -0.59 6.57
CA SER A 128 15.25 -0.12 7.39
C SER A 128 15.15 -0.63 8.83
N VAL A 129 13.97 -0.61 9.43
CA VAL A 129 13.74 -1.15 10.77
C VAL A 129 13.98 -2.65 10.81
N TYR A 130 13.48 -3.40 9.81
CA TYR A 130 13.75 -4.83 9.69
C TYR A 130 15.26 -5.12 9.59
N SER A 131 15.98 -4.37 8.76
CA SER A 131 17.45 -4.49 8.64
C SER A 131 18.16 -4.25 9.97
N LEU A 132 17.71 -3.27 10.76
CA LEU A 132 18.24 -2.99 12.10
C LEU A 132 17.98 -4.16 13.06
N ILE A 133 16.80 -4.75 13.04
CA ILE A 133 16.43 -5.93 13.86
C ILE A 133 17.38 -7.10 13.53
N LYS A 134 17.62 -7.37 12.25
CA LYS A 134 18.55 -8.42 11.81
C LYS A 134 20.00 -8.14 12.21
N GLN A 135 20.47 -6.89 12.10
CA GLN A 135 21.82 -6.50 12.56
C GLN A 135 22.00 -6.67 14.08
N ARG A 136 20.92 -6.49 14.83
CA ARG A 136 20.90 -6.71 16.28
C ARG A 136 20.74 -8.18 16.67
N GLN A 137 20.63 -9.09 15.68
CA GLN A 137 20.42 -10.54 15.88
C GLN A 137 19.19 -10.85 16.75
N ILE A 138 18.12 -10.07 16.55
CA ILE A 138 16.82 -10.32 17.18
C ILE A 138 16.09 -11.33 16.30
N GLU A 139 15.84 -12.50 16.85
CA GLU A 139 15.06 -13.58 16.19
C GLU A 139 13.63 -13.54 16.73
N ASP A 140 12.67 -13.35 15.83
CA ASP A 140 11.24 -13.31 16.15
C ASP A 140 10.43 -13.61 14.88
N ASP A 141 9.52 -14.56 14.98
CA ASP A 141 8.70 -15.04 13.84
C ASP A 141 7.86 -13.93 13.22
N TYR A 142 7.41 -12.95 14.00
CA TYR A 142 6.65 -11.82 13.46
C TYR A 142 7.56 -10.92 12.61
N PHE A 143 8.75 -10.57 13.09
CA PHE A 143 9.67 -9.73 12.33
C PHE A 143 10.20 -10.42 11.07
N ASP A 144 10.28 -11.74 11.03
CA ASP A 144 10.66 -12.47 9.82
C ASP A 144 9.65 -12.33 8.68
N ARG A 145 8.41 -11.96 8.97
CA ARG A 145 7.38 -11.63 7.99
C ARG A 145 7.65 -10.31 7.23
N PHE A 146 8.54 -9.45 7.74
CA PHE A 146 8.99 -8.25 7.01
C PHE A 146 10.05 -8.55 5.95
N ASN A 147 10.50 -9.79 5.84
CA ASN A 147 11.43 -10.16 4.79
C ASN A 147 10.71 -10.11 3.43
N TYR A 148 11.01 -9.04 2.66
CA TYR A 148 10.43 -8.82 1.33
C TYR A 148 10.75 -9.95 0.33
N GLU A 149 11.83 -10.70 0.53
CA GLU A 149 12.19 -11.86 -0.31
C GLU A 149 11.11 -12.96 -0.25
N ASN A 150 10.36 -13.04 0.86
CA ASN A 150 9.28 -14.02 1.03
C ASN A 150 8.04 -13.73 0.16
N TYR A 151 7.89 -12.49 -0.35
CA TYR A 151 6.72 -12.07 -1.12
C TYR A 151 6.94 -12.09 -2.64
N GLY A 152 8.13 -12.45 -3.12
CA GLY A 152 8.41 -12.71 -4.54
C GLY A 152 8.36 -11.50 -5.47
N GLY A 153 8.28 -10.30 -4.94
CA GLY A 153 8.20 -9.04 -5.69
C GLY A 153 6.93 -8.24 -5.41
N THR A 154 6.91 -7.02 -5.91
CA THR A 154 5.86 -6.03 -5.67
C THR A 154 4.97 -5.92 -6.91
N PRO A 155 3.69 -6.33 -6.86
CA PRO A 155 2.83 -6.30 -8.05
C PRO A 155 2.47 -4.88 -8.45
N ILE A 156 2.46 -4.65 -9.78
CA ILE A 156 1.94 -3.41 -10.37
C ILE A 156 0.49 -3.65 -10.76
N LEU A 157 -0.42 -2.92 -10.13
CA LEU A 157 -1.87 -3.02 -10.37
C LEU A 157 -2.31 -2.05 -11.46
N GLY A 158 -3.41 -2.40 -12.15
CA GLY A 158 -4.00 -1.56 -13.20
C GLY A 158 -3.39 -1.73 -14.58
N LEU A 159 -2.55 -2.74 -14.79
CA LEU A 159 -1.97 -3.10 -16.09
C LEU A 159 -2.69 -4.30 -16.71
N ASN A 160 -2.70 -4.37 -18.06
CA ASN A 160 -3.24 -5.49 -18.81
C ASN A 160 -2.37 -6.76 -18.79
N ASN A 161 -1.26 -6.75 -18.07
CA ASN A 161 -0.37 -7.88 -17.81
C ASN A 161 0.05 -7.87 -16.35
N CYS A 162 0.32 -9.04 -15.80
CA CYS A 162 0.92 -9.15 -14.48
C CYS A 162 2.41 -8.76 -14.57
N LEU A 163 2.74 -7.63 -13.93
CA LEU A 163 4.12 -7.21 -13.76
C LEU A 163 4.45 -7.21 -12.28
N LEU A 164 5.59 -7.82 -11.94
CA LEU A 164 6.20 -7.72 -10.63
C LEU A 164 7.36 -6.73 -10.72
N TYR A 165 7.33 -5.72 -9.88
CA TYR A 165 8.45 -4.82 -9.69
C TYR A 165 9.40 -5.46 -8.68
N THR A 166 10.60 -5.77 -9.11
CA THR A 166 11.70 -6.18 -8.24
C THR A 166 12.61 -4.97 -8.08
N SER A 167 12.61 -4.33 -6.93
CA SER A 167 13.60 -3.29 -6.64
C SER A 167 14.98 -3.90 -6.74
N PRO A 168 15.96 -3.25 -7.40
CA PRO A 168 17.33 -3.67 -7.30
C PRO A 168 17.70 -3.75 -5.82
N SER A 169 18.26 -4.88 -5.40
CA SER A 169 18.78 -5.05 -4.05
C SER A 169 19.73 -3.90 -3.73
N PRO A 170 19.80 -3.40 -2.48
CA PRO A 170 20.83 -2.44 -2.07
C PRO A 170 22.26 -2.89 -2.43
N ARG A 171 22.47 -4.18 -2.71
CA ARG A 171 23.75 -4.72 -3.19
C ARG A 171 24.05 -4.36 -4.65
N ASP A 172 23.02 -4.06 -5.46
CA ASP A 172 23.19 -3.72 -6.89
C ASP A 172 23.47 -2.24 -7.11
N SER A 173 23.29 -1.40 -6.08
CA SER A 173 23.59 0.04 -6.10
C SER A 173 25.01 0.40 -5.65
N CYS A 174 25.85 -0.59 -5.33
CA CYS A 174 27.24 -0.43 -4.90
C CYS A 174 28.25 -1.00 -5.91
N ALA A 175 27.94 -0.92 -7.22
CA ALA A 175 28.90 -1.25 -8.29
C ALA A 175 29.39 0.03 -8.98
#